data_137640b63d98ce3366608a2bf3b1845f
#
_entry.id   137640b63d98ce3366608a2bf3b1845f
#
_cell.length_a   1.000
_cell.length_b   1.000
_cell.length_c   1.000
_cell.angle_alpha   90.00
_cell.angle_beta   90.00
_cell.angle_gamma   90.00
#
_symmetry.space_group_name_H-M   'P 1'
#
loop_
_entity.id
_entity.type
_entity.pdbx_description
1 polymer ?
#
loop_
_entity_poly.entity_id
_entity_poly.type
_entity_poly.pdbx_seq_one_letter_code
_entity_poly.pdbx_strand_id
1 'polypeptide(L)'
;MKAVDAILQDAAKNRGEARKLPSEKDFLMKPLWTETKEDREKKIRDLLDAALGIVTDVPVVEVQKKIEGLRKNIRELDDRIVKLREKQIGAPKDGVLPGLITDTVDSLGKDIDEAKKKIDLNREEIAKAKGEVIIALDKAGIKLAPEQVDLLLDSVLSGDLVRLVAVFNSAKLIDGQLGKLLIASGENIGAARKYFAMHAALFALLVHSQDLLVAKIDQQYLPKLSAIEQDIKAARLKTAELLKAENREDQKRALEANRDSQRLADDAARGYRKYLLQQREQVANARRRATHDLRIADNTFETVEASYQLRNLMKDSAASFEALQKLEAPTFDQIFKNEELRREFENLTRKLDAPSS
;
A
#
# COMPACT_ATOMS: atom_id res chain seq x y z
N MET A 1 8.38 -15.21 -8.55
CA MET A 1 8.21 -14.77 -9.95
C MET A 1 7.23 -15.64 -10.74
N LYS A 2 7.45 -16.95 -10.95
CA LYS A 2 6.52 -17.80 -11.74
C LYS A 2 5.05 -17.74 -11.27
N ALA A 3 4.80 -17.66 -9.96
CA ALA A 3 3.44 -17.57 -9.41
C ALA A 3 2.78 -16.23 -9.74
N VAL A 4 3.53 -15.13 -9.66
CA VAL A 4 3.04 -13.79 -10.04
C VAL A 4 2.74 -13.75 -11.54
N ASP A 5 3.60 -14.31 -12.37
CA ASP A 5 3.38 -14.40 -13.81
C ASP A 5 2.06 -15.09 -14.15
N ALA A 6 1.79 -16.25 -13.53
CA ALA A 6 0.55 -16.98 -13.77
C ALA A 6 -0.69 -16.15 -13.35
N ILE A 7 -0.65 -15.54 -12.17
CA ILE A 7 -1.76 -14.72 -11.65
C ILE A 7 -1.99 -13.49 -12.56
N LEU A 8 -0.92 -12.81 -12.99
CA LEU A 8 -1.05 -11.64 -13.87
C LEU A 8 -1.54 -12.01 -15.26
N GLN A 9 -1.15 -13.17 -15.80
CA GLN A 9 -1.70 -13.69 -17.06
C GLN A 9 -3.19 -14.00 -16.93
N ASP A 10 -3.62 -14.62 -15.84
CA ASP A 10 -5.04 -14.89 -15.56
C ASP A 10 -5.83 -13.60 -15.36
N ALA A 11 -5.26 -12.62 -14.67
CA ALA A 11 -5.88 -11.30 -14.50
C ALA A 11 -6.05 -10.59 -15.85
N ALA A 12 -5.04 -10.61 -16.72
CA ALA A 12 -5.09 -10.02 -18.05
C ALA A 12 -6.15 -10.69 -18.94
N LYS A 13 -6.22 -12.03 -18.93
CA LYS A 13 -7.24 -12.80 -19.64
C LYS A 13 -8.64 -12.44 -19.17
N ASN A 14 -8.88 -12.47 -17.86
CA ASN A 14 -10.16 -12.10 -17.26
C ASN A 14 -10.58 -10.66 -17.58
N ARG A 15 -9.63 -9.70 -17.66
CA ARG A 15 -9.90 -8.32 -18.06
C ARG A 15 -10.39 -8.21 -19.51
N GLY A 16 -9.75 -8.93 -20.43
CA GLY A 16 -10.17 -8.97 -21.84
C GLY A 16 -11.57 -9.60 -22.02
N GLU A 17 -11.87 -10.63 -21.22
CA GLU A 17 -13.17 -11.30 -21.27
C GLU A 17 -14.27 -10.49 -20.58
N ALA A 18 -13.99 -9.80 -19.47
CA ALA A 18 -14.96 -9.00 -18.73
C ALA A 18 -15.65 -7.93 -19.59
N ARG A 19 -14.94 -7.37 -20.58
CA ARG A 19 -15.48 -6.34 -21.47
C ARG A 19 -16.54 -6.88 -22.45
N LYS A 20 -16.54 -8.18 -22.70
CA LYS A 20 -17.48 -8.86 -23.61
C LYS A 20 -18.72 -9.35 -22.88
N LEU A 21 -18.75 -9.32 -21.56
CA LEU A 21 -19.85 -9.80 -20.74
C LEU A 21 -20.88 -8.69 -20.52
N PRO A 22 -22.18 -9.06 -20.44
CA PRO A 22 -23.23 -8.13 -20.07
C PRO A 22 -23.06 -7.66 -18.62
N SER A 23 -23.47 -6.42 -18.33
CA SER A 23 -23.52 -5.89 -16.96
C SER A 23 -24.72 -6.46 -16.20
N GLU A 24 -24.60 -6.55 -14.86
CA GLU A 24 -25.76 -6.88 -14.00
C GLU A 24 -26.95 -5.93 -14.24
N LYS A 25 -26.68 -4.69 -14.63
CA LYS A 25 -27.69 -3.67 -14.93
C LYS A 25 -28.51 -3.95 -16.20
N ASP A 26 -28.01 -4.83 -17.06
CA ASP A 26 -28.70 -5.23 -18.29
C ASP A 26 -29.79 -6.29 -18.03
N PHE A 27 -29.89 -6.77 -16.78
CA PHE A 27 -30.88 -7.77 -16.35
C PHE A 27 -31.84 -7.17 -15.33
N LEU A 28 -33.12 -7.58 -15.41
CA LEU A 28 -34.16 -7.21 -14.43
C LEU A 28 -33.90 -7.83 -13.04
N MET A 29 -33.23 -8.98 -13.00
CA MET A 29 -32.80 -9.68 -11.79
C MET A 29 -31.42 -10.25 -12.04
N LYS A 30 -30.57 -10.33 -10.98
CA LYS A 30 -29.22 -10.91 -11.10
C LYS A 30 -29.30 -12.33 -11.68
N PRO A 31 -28.66 -12.61 -12.82
CA PRO A 31 -28.72 -13.93 -13.42
C PRO A 31 -27.96 -14.96 -12.55
N LEU A 32 -28.61 -16.10 -12.29
CA LEU A 32 -28.00 -17.19 -11.49
C LEU A 32 -27.04 -18.07 -12.31
N TRP A 33 -27.18 -18.06 -13.64
CA TRP A 33 -26.49 -19.01 -14.54
C TRP A 33 -25.60 -18.33 -15.59
N THR A 34 -25.59 -17.02 -15.65
CA THR A 34 -24.79 -16.26 -16.61
C THR A 34 -23.79 -15.41 -15.86
N GLU A 35 -22.49 -15.59 -16.15
CA GLU A 35 -21.43 -14.76 -15.60
C GLU A 35 -21.59 -13.32 -16.09
N THR A 36 -21.56 -12.36 -15.17
CA THR A 36 -21.69 -10.93 -15.47
C THR A 36 -20.33 -10.25 -15.49
N LYS A 37 -20.30 -9.04 -16.01
CA LYS A 37 -19.08 -8.19 -15.96
C LYS A 37 -18.62 -7.99 -14.53
N GLU A 38 -19.54 -7.75 -13.60
CA GLU A 38 -19.25 -7.50 -12.17
C GLU A 38 -18.69 -8.76 -11.48
N ASP A 39 -19.18 -9.96 -11.81
CA ASP A 39 -18.62 -11.21 -11.31
C ASP A 39 -17.18 -11.41 -11.78
N ARG A 40 -16.91 -11.08 -13.03
CA ARG A 40 -15.57 -11.16 -13.62
C ARG A 40 -14.63 -10.10 -13.02
N GLU A 41 -15.12 -8.88 -12.80
CA GLU A 41 -14.36 -7.82 -12.14
C GLU A 41 -14.00 -8.17 -10.69
N LYS A 42 -14.89 -8.88 -9.97
CA LYS A 42 -14.58 -9.42 -8.65
C LYS A 42 -13.43 -10.42 -8.72
N LYS A 43 -13.49 -11.36 -9.64
CA LYS A 43 -12.43 -12.35 -9.86
C LYS A 43 -11.08 -11.70 -10.20
N ILE A 44 -11.11 -10.62 -11.00
CA ILE A 44 -9.92 -9.83 -11.30
C ILE A 44 -9.37 -9.20 -10.02
N ARG A 45 -10.22 -8.62 -9.17
CA ARG A 45 -9.78 -8.06 -7.88
C ARG A 45 -9.14 -9.12 -6.99
N ASP A 46 -9.74 -10.29 -6.86
CA ASP A 46 -9.21 -11.41 -6.07
C ASP A 46 -7.82 -11.85 -6.58
N LEU A 47 -7.63 -11.89 -7.91
CA LEU A 47 -6.32 -12.19 -8.53
C LEU A 47 -5.30 -11.08 -8.27
N LEU A 48 -5.71 -9.81 -8.34
CA LEU A 48 -4.83 -8.68 -8.04
C LEU A 48 -4.45 -8.64 -6.56
N ASP A 49 -5.36 -8.98 -5.65
CA ASP A 49 -5.08 -9.12 -4.21
C ASP A 49 -4.07 -10.25 -3.94
N ALA A 50 -4.23 -11.38 -4.61
CA ALA A 50 -3.26 -12.48 -4.52
C ALA A 50 -1.88 -12.09 -5.06
N ALA A 51 -1.82 -11.41 -6.22
CA ALA A 51 -0.58 -10.88 -6.78
C ALA A 51 0.06 -9.85 -5.84
N LEU A 52 -0.75 -8.96 -5.27
CA LEU A 52 -0.32 -7.96 -4.30
C LEU A 52 0.32 -8.62 -3.08
N GLY A 53 -0.29 -9.67 -2.53
CA GLY A 53 0.25 -10.45 -1.42
C GLY A 53 1.66 -10.97 -1.70
N ILE A 54 1.88 -11.55 -2.89
CA ILE A 54 3.18 -12.10 -3.28
C ILE A 54 4.22 -10.99 -3.54
N VAL A 55 3.81 -9.93 -4.23
CA VAL A 55 4.70 -8.81 -4.59
C VAL A 55 5.13 -8.01 -3.37
N THR A 56 4.28 -7.94 -2.34
CA THR A 56 4.59 -7.27 -1.07
C THR A 56 5.30 -8.16 -0.05
N ASP A 57 5.53 -9.41 -0.36
CA ASP A 57 6.38 -10.31 0.45
C ASP A 57 7.87 -10.03 0.16
N VAL A 58 8.31 -8.85 0.57
CA VAL A 58 9.67 -8.35 0.37
C VAL A 58 10.29 -7.96 1.71
N PRO A 59 11.63 -8.00 1.85
CA PRO A 59 12.32 -7.75 3.12
C PRO A 59 11.93 -6.42 3.79
N VAL A 60 11.67 -5.36 3.01
CA VAL A 60 11.25 -4.04 3.52
C VAL A 60 9.92 -4.12 4.28
N VAL A 61 8.96 -4.93 3.79
CA VAL A 61 7.66 -5.12 4.45
C VAL A 61 7.82 -5.90 5.75
N GLU A 62 8.72 -6.89 5.78
CA GLU A 62 9.02 -7.65 7.00
C GLU A 62 9.67 -6.76 8.06
N VAL A 63 10.63 -5.92 7.66
CA VAL A 63 11.25 -4.95 8.57
C VAL A 63 10.22 -3.97 9.11
N GLN A 64 9.30 -3.49 8.28
CA GLN A 64 8.22 -2.60 8.72
C GLN A 64 7.30 -3.29 9.73
N LYS A 65 6.93 -4.56 9.51
CA LYS A 65 6.16 -5.35 10.49
C LYS A 65 6.91 -5.52 11.81
N LYS A 66 8.24 -5.74 11.75
CA LYS A 66 9.11 -5.78 12.95
C LYS A 66 9.02 -4.46 13.73
N ILE A 67 9.14 -3.31 13.05
CA ILE A 67 9.03 -1.98 13.67
C ILE A 67 7.66 -1.80 14.34
N GLU A 68 6.56 -2.20 13.67
CA GLU A 68 5.22 -2.12 14.26
C GLU A 68 5.07 -3.00 15.52
N GLY A 69 5.65 -4.20 15.49
CA GLY A 69 5.69 -5.11 16.64
C GLY A 69 6.46 -4.51 17.83
N LEU A 70 7.64 -3.93 17.57
CA LEU A 70 8.45 -3.26 18.60
C LEU A 70 7.73 -2.05 19.20
N ARG A 71 7.04 -1.25 18.39
CA ARG A 71 6.23 -0.13 18.86
C ARG A 71 5.04 -0.58 19.71
N LYS A 72 4.40 -1.68 19.35
CA LYS A 72 3.33 -2.27 20.16
C LYS A 72 3.89 -2.68 21.51
N ASN A 73 5.03 -3.36 21.55
CA ASN A 73 5.68 -3.77 22.78
C ASN A 73 6.07 -2.57 23.67
N ILE A 74 6.57 -1.47 23.08
CA ILE A 74 6.84 -0.24 23.83
C ILE A 74 5.56 0.27 24.51
N ARG A 75 4.44 0.36 23.80
CA ARG A 75 3.16 0.81 24.39
C ARG A 75 2.70 -0.10 25.54
N GLU A 76 2.80 -1.41 25.37
CA GLU A 76 2.45 -2.39 26.40
C GLU A 76 3.35 -2.26 27.65
N LEU A 77 4.64 -1.95 27.45
CA LEU A 77 5.58 -1.68 28.54
C LEU A 77 5.29 -0.33 29.23
N ASP A 78 4.95 0.71 28.48
CA ASP A 78 4.55 2.01 29.05
C ASP A 78 3.27 1.86 29.90
N ASP A 79 2.24 1.14 29.41
CA ASP A 79 1.03 0.83 30.16
C ASP A 79 1.33 0.01 31.43
N ARG A 80 2.28 -0.92 31.35
CA ARG A 80 2.75 -1.69 32.51
C ARG A 80 3.43 -0.78 33.53
N ILE A 81 4.28 0.15 33.10
CA ILE A 81 4.94 1.13 33.98
C ILE A 81 3.90 1.97 34.72
N VAL A 82 2.83 2.42 34.04
CA VAL A 82 1.75 3.16 34.68
C VAL A 82 1.11 2.34 35.78
N LYS A 83 0.73 1.09 35.52
CA LYS A 83 0.13 0.16 36.52
C LYS A 83 1.06 -0.16 37.68
N LEU A 84 2.36 -0.32 37.41
CA LEU A 84 3.37 -0.54 38.46
C LEU A 84 3.53 0.68 39.35
N ARG A 85 3.50 1.89 38.81
CA ARG A 85 3.53 3.15 39.57
C ARG A 85 2.28 3.32 40.45
N GLU A 86 1.09 2.99 39.93
CA GLU A 86 -0.15 3.02 40.68
C GLU A 86 -0.06 2.05 41.89
N LYS A 87 0.44 0.84 41.72
CA LYS A 87 0.68 -0.13 42.79
C LYS A 87 1.73 0.38 43.77
N GLN A 88 2.78 1.04 43.28
CA GLN A 88 3.86 1.56 44.14
C GLN A 88 3.37 2.62 45.15
N ILE A 89 2.34 3.39 44.81
CA ILE A 89 1.75 4.39 45.72
C ILE A 89 1.19 3.75 47.00
N GLY A 90 0.63 2.54 46.89
CA GLY A 90 0.04 1.81 48.02
C GLY A 90 0.95 0.72 48.63
N ALA A 91 2.16 0.53 48.08
CA ALA A 91 3.04 -0.55 48.51
C ALA A 91 3.80 -0.23 49.80
N PRO A 92 4.05 -1.21 50.69
CA PRO A 92 4.91 -1.03 51.86
C PRO A 92 6.37 -0.84 51.46
N LYS A 93 7.10 -0.04 52.27
CA LYS A 93 8.55 0.18 52.05
C LYS A 93 9.36 -1.09 52.23
N ASP A 94 9.00 -1.89 53.26
CA ASP A 94 9.67 -3.15 53.59
C ASP A 94 8.68 -4.32 53.53
N GLY A 95 9.19 -5.53 53.23
CA GLY A 95 8.37 -6.74 53.20
C GLY A 95 7.74 -7.02 54.58
N VAL A 96 6.41 -7.10 54.64
CA VAL A 96 5.65 -7.14 55.90
C VAL A 96 5.84 -8.47 56.67
N LEU A 97 6.28 -9.56 56.00
CA LEU A 97 6.57 -10.86 56.61
C LEU A 97 7.59 -11.66 55.80
N PRO A 98 8.57 -12.35 56.46
CA PRO A 98 9.50 -13.24 55.75
C PRO A 98 8.72 -14.41 55.10
N GLY A 99 8.79 -14.52 53.78
CA GLY A 99 8.17 -15.63 53.05
C GLY A 99 6.86 -15.31 52.30
N LEU A 100 6.25 -14.15 52.49
CA LEU A 100 5.18 -13.66 51.63
C LEU A 100 5.76 -12.78 50.51
N ILE A 101 5.46 -13.13 49.25
CA ILE A 101 5.77 -12.31 48.07
C ILE A 101 4.84 -11.09 48.11
N THR A 102 5.25 -10.03 48.78
CA THR A 102 4.54 -8.75 48.77
C THR A 102 5.30 -7.79 47.86
N ASP A 103 4.58 -7.17 46.91
CA ASP A 103 5.14 -6.09 46.12
C ASP A 103 5.56 -4.94 47.03
N THR A 104 6.87 -4.69 47.15
CA THR A 104 7.42 -3.55 47.88
C THR A 104 7.73 -2.39 46.95
N VAL A 105 7.87 -1.17 47.51
CA VAL A 105 8.29 0.01 46.73
C VAL A 105 9.55 -0.27 45.94
N ASP A 106 10.53 -0.97 46.52
CA ASP A 106 11.82 -1.28 45.88
C ASP A 106 11.69 -2.35 44.79
N SER A 107 10.88 -3.40 45.01
CA SER A 107 10.66 -4.44 44.02
C SER A 107 9.93 -3.87 42.77
N LEU A 108 8.88 -3.07 43.01
CA LEU A 108 8.15 -2.38 41.93
C LEU A 108 9.03 -1.36 41.23
N GLY A 109 9.94 -0.68 41.95
CA GLY A 109 10.95 0.21 41.35
C GLY A 109 11.87 -0.53 40.38
N LYS A 110 12.39 -1.71 40.76
CA LYS A 110 13.18 -2.58 39.89
C LYS A 110 12.42 -3.02 38.66
N ASP A 111 11.18 -3.42 38.80
CA ASP A 111 10.32 -3.83 37.68
C ASP A 111 10.08 -2.68 36.69
N ILE A 112 9.90 -1.45 37.21
CA ILE A 112 9.78 -0.25 36.38
C ILE A 112 11.08 0.01 35.61
N ASP A 113 12.23 -0.11 36.25
CA ASP A 113 13.53 0.12 35.61
C ASP A 113 13.87 -0.97 34.59
N GLU A 114 13.48 -2.23 34.83
CA GLU A 114 13.57 -3.29 33.83
C GLU A 114 12.66 -3.01 32.61
N ALA A 115 11.44 -2.54 32.85
CA ALA A 115 10.54 -2.17 31.75
C ALA A 115 11.10 -1.02 30.92
N LYS A 116 11.67 0.02 31.55
CA LYS A 116 12.35 1.12 30.84
C LYS A 116 13.54 0.64 30.02
N LYS A 117 14.39 -0.22 30.58
CA LYS A 117 15.51 -0.82 29.83
C LYS A 117 15.03 -1.57 28.57
N LYS A 118 13.92 -2.32 28.69
CA LYS A 118 13.32 -3.01 27.54
C LYS A 118 12.78 -2.03 26.50
N ILE A 119 12.22 -0.90 26.91
CA ILE A 119 11.79 0.18 26.01
C ILE A 119 12.96 0.74 25.25
N ASP A 120 14.09 1.03 25.94
CA ASP A 120 15.29 1.58 25.31
C ASP A 120 15.91 0.60 24.30
N LEU A 121 15.99 -0.69 24.65
CA LEU A 121 16.41 -1.75 23.72
C LEU A 121 15.50 -1.82 22.48
N ASN A 122 14.19 -1.74 22.66
CA ASN A 122 13.24 -1.73 21.55
C ASN A 122 13.41 -0.49 20.66
N ARG A 123 13.72 0.68 21.24
CA ARG A 123 14.03 1.91 20.48
C ARG A 123 15.32 1.79 19.66
N GLU A 124 16.35 1.19 20.23
CA GLU A 124 17.59 0.90 19.49
C GLU A 124 17.34 -0.07 18.32
N GLU A 125 16.56 -1.12 18.54
CA GLU A 125 16.18 -2.07 17.49
C GLU A 125 15.35 -1.39 16.38
N ILE A 126 14.45 -0.47 16.73
CA ILE A 126 13.73 0.34 15.75
C ILE A 126 14.68 1.19 14.93
N ALA A 127 15.65 1.85 15.57
CA ALA A 127 16.64 2.68 14.87
C ALA A 127 17.49 1.85 13.88
N LYS A 128 17.92 0.64 14.27
CA LYS A 128 18.61 -0.29 13.36
C LYS A 128 17.72 -0.71 12.20
N ALA A 129 16.47 -1.10 12.48
CA ALA A 129 15.51 -1.51 11.47
C ALA A 129 15.18 -0.39 10.48
N LYS A 130 15.10 0.87 10.93
CA LYS A 130 14.95 2.03 10.04
C LYS A 130 16.14 2.17 9.07
N GLY A 131 17.38 1.96 9.56
CA GLY A 131 18.57 1.92 8.71
C GLY A 131 18.51 0.84 7.63
N GLU A 132 18.01 -0.36 7.96
CA GLU A 132 17.80 -1.45 7.01
C GLU A 132 16.78 -1.08 5.93
N VAL A 133 15.69 -0.39 6.28
CA VAL A 133 14.69 0.12 5.33
C VAL A 133 15.31 1.13 4.37
N ILE A 134 16.12 2.07 4.85
CA ILE A 134 16.82 3.06 4.02
C ILE A 134 17.71 2.35 2.99
N ILE A 135 18.51 1.39 3.43
CA ILE A 135 19.40 0.61 2.55
C ILE A 135 18.59 -0.20 1.53
N ALA A 136 17.48 -0.80 1.95
CA ALA A 136 16.64 -1.60 1.06
C ALA A 136 15.91 -0.73 0.01
N LEU A 137 15.43 0.45 0.38
CA LEU A 137 14.83 1.42 -0.53
C LEU A 137 15.87 1.97 -1.53
N ASP A 138 17.08 2.30 -1.08
CA ASP A 138 18.15 2.77 -1.98
C ASP A 138 18.54 1.70 -3.00
N LYS A 139 18.71 0.43 -2.57
CA LYS A 139 18.93 -0.72 -3.48
C LYS A 139 17.81 -0.91 -4.50
N ALA A 140 16.59 -0.56 -4.12
CA ALA A 140 15.43 -0.58 -4.99
C ALA A 140 15.34 0.67 -5.90
N GLY A 141 16.31 1.59 -5.82
CA GLY A 141 16.36 2.83 -6.62
C GLY A 141 15.49 3.96 -6.09
N ILE A 142 14.98 3.82 -4.85
CA ILE A 142 14.16 4.84 -4.19
C ILE A 142 15.02 5.58 -3.18
N LYS A 143 15.41 6.78 -3.54
CA LYS A 143 16.21 7.65 -2.66
C LYS A 143 15.28 8.51 -1.81
N LEU A 144 15.16 8.22 -0.53
CA LEU A 144 14.47 9.03 0.45
C LEU A 144 15.48 9.59 1.45
N ALA A 145 15.29 10.84 1.86
CA ALA A 145 16.02 11.41 2.96
C ALA A 145 15.66 10.70 4.28
N PRO A 146 16.54 10.61 5.28
CA PRO A 146 16.24 9.95 6.55
C PRO A 146 14.97 10.47 7.21
N GLU A 147 14.73 11.77 7.18
CA GLU A 147 13.53 12.41 7.73
C GLU A 147 12.25 11.98 7.00
N GLN A 148 12.34 11.73 5.69
CA GLN A 148 11.22 11.21 4.90
C GLN A 148 10.93 9.75 5.25
N VAL A 149 11.97 8.94 5.51
CA VAL A 149 11.82 7.57 5.97
C VAL A 149 11.24 7.54 7.39
N ASP A 150 11.65 8.43 8.26
CA ASP A 150 11.07 8.56 9.60
C ASP A 150 9.59 8.90 9.52
N LEU A 151 9.21 9.91 8.75
CA LEU A 151 7.81 10.28 8.55
C LEU A 151 7.01 9.13 7.93
N LEU A 152 7.56 8.45 6.94
CA LEU A 152 6.97 7.26 6.32
C LEU A 152 6.69 6.19 7.36
N LEU A 153 7.69 5.82 8.16
CA LEU A 153 7.59 4.71 9.12
C LEU A 153 6.83 5.09 10.40
N ASP A 154 6.78 6.37 10.77
CA ASP A 154 6.11 6.86 11.99
C ASP A 154 4.63 7.16 11.77
N SER A 155 4.17 7.17 10.51
CA SER A 155 2.77 7.42 10.19
C SER A 155 1.90 6.16 10.30
N VAL A 156 0.60 6.35 10.48
CA VAL A 156 -0.40 5.27 10.41
C VAL A 156 -0.45 4.60 9.02
N LEU A 157 0.05 5.31 8.00
CA LEU A 157 0.12 4.81 6.62
C LEU A 157 1.40 4.00 6.35
N SER A 158 2.29 3.84 7.33
CA SER A 158 3.64 3.30 7.11
C SER A 158 3.62 1.95 6.38
N GLY A 159 2.82 0.99 6.85
CA GLY A 159 2.70 -0.31 6.22
C GLY A 159 2.14 -0.25 4.81
N ASP A 160 1.16 0.59 4.58
CA ASP A 160 0.48 0.72 3.29
C ASP A 160 1.36 1.44 2.25
N LEU A 161 2.08 2.49 2.67
CA LEU A 161 3.01 3.22 1.80
C LEU A 161 4.23 2.36 1.44
N VAL A 162 4.78 1.62 2.41
CA VAL A 162 5.88 0.68 2.14
C VAL A 162 5.44 -0.41 1.15
N ARG A 163 4.23 -0.94 1.30
CA ARG A 163 3.67 -1.90 0.34
C ARG A 163 3.49 -1.30 -1.06
N LEU A 164 2.94 -0.08 -1.15
CA LEU A 164 2.78 0.61 -2.42
C LEU A 164 4.12 0.81 -3.14
N VAL A 165 5.16 1.20 -2.39
CA VAL A 165 6.53 1.32 -2.89
C VAL A 165 7.07 -0.03 -3.38
N ALA A 166 6.85 -1.11 -2.62
CA ALA A 166 7.26 -2.46 -3.01
C ALA A 166 6.57 -2.92 -4.30
N VAL A 167 5.26 -2.66 -4.44
CA VAL A 167 4.50 -2.96 -5.67
C VAL A 167 5.07 -2.21 -6.87
N PHE A 168 5.32 -0.91 -6.72
CA PHE A 168 5.88 -0.09 -7.78
C PHE A 168 7.23 -0.62 -8.27
N ASN A 169 8.15 -0.94 -7.33
CA ASN A 169 9.45 -1.49 -7.69
C ASN A 169 9.36 -2.86 -8.35
N SER A 170 8.53 -3.73 -7.81
CA SER A 170 8.35 -5.07 -8.39
C SER A 170 7.75 -4.96 -9.80
N ALA A 171 6.77 -4.08 -9.99
CA ALA A 171 6.21 -3.83 -11.32
C ALA A 171 7.27 -3.31 -12.29
N LYS A 172 8.10 -2.35 -11.89
CA LYS A 172 9.21 -1.81 -12.68
C LYS A 172 10.24 -2.89 -13.05
N LEU A 173 10.64 -3.73 -12.11
CA LEU A 173 11.60 -4.80 -12.33
C LEU A 173 11.05 -5.86 -13.28
N ILE A 174 9.78 -6.27 -13.11
CA ILE A 174 9.11 -7.26 -13.96
C ILE A 174 8.99 -6.68 -15.38
N ASP A 175 8.52 -5.45 -15.51
CA ASP A 175 8.39 -4.79 -16.82
C ASP A 175 9.73 -4.72 -17.56
N GLY A 176 10.80 -4.30 -16.88
CA GLY A 176 12.14 -4.28 -17.47
C GLY A 176 12.66 -5.65 -17.89
N GLN A 177 12.32 -6.73 -17.16
CA GLN A 177 12.69 -8.09 -17.55
C GLN A 177 11.86 -8.59 -18.73
N LEU A 178 10.57 -8.29 -18.76
CA LEU A 178 9.67 -8.61 -19.85
C LEU A 178 10.08 -7.90 -21.14
N GLY A 179 10.47 -6.63 -21.08
CA GLY A 179 10.97 -5.87 -22.21
C GLY A 179 12.23 -6.51 -22.82
N LYS A 180 13.19 -6.95 -21.97
CA LYS A 180 14.38 -7.67 -22.42
C LYS A 180 14.03 -9.00 -23.11
N LEU A 181 13.08 -9.76 -22.55
CA LEU A 181 12.62 -11.02 -23.13
C LEU A 181 11.91 -10.79 -24.47
N LEU A 182 11.14 -9.74 -24.60
CA LEU A 182 10.48 -9.37 -25.86
C LEU A 182 11.52 -9.08 -26.96
N ILE A 183 12.53 -8.25 -26.64
CA ILE A 183 13.62 -7.94 -27.57
C ILE A 183 14.38 -9.21 -27.97
N ALA A 184 14.70 -10.08 -27.02
CA ALA A 184 15.41 -11.33 -27.27
C ALA A 184 14.58 -12.35 -28.08
N SER A 185 13.25 -12.29 -28.02
CA SER A 185 12.35 -13.18 -28.77
C SER A 185 12.14 -12.79 -30.21
N GLY A 186 12.63 -11.64 -30.65
CA GLY A 186 12.49 -11.12 -32.00
C GLY A 186 11.02 -10.92 -32.41
N GLU A 187 10.65 -11.29 -33.63
CA GLU A 187 9.30 -11.11 -34.18
C GLU A 187 8.26 -12.14 -33.68
N ASN A 188 8.46 -12.74 -32.49
CA ASN A 188 7.54 -13.73 -31.95
C ASN A 188 6.28 -13.07 -31.38
N ILE A 189 5.19 -13.10 -32.13
CA ILE A 189 3.87 -12.54 -31.75
C ILE A 189 3.35 -13.18 -30.46
N GLY A 190 3.61 -14.46 -30.22
CA GLY A 190 3.20 -15.14 -28.98
C GLY A 190 3.91 -14.57 -27.77
N ALA A 191 5.21 -14.21 -27.89
CA ALA A 191 5.96 -13.53 -26.85
C ALA A 191 5.44 -12.10 -26.64
N ALA A 192 5.18 -11.35 -27.74
CA ALA A 192 4.62 -10.01 -27.69
C ALA A 192 3.25 -9.99 -26.97
N ARG A 193 2.36 -10.93 -27.31
CA ARG A 193 1.06 -11.08 -26.67
C ARG A 193 1.19 -11.25 -25.15
N LYS A 194 2.06 -12.15 -24.69
CA LYS A 194 2.30 -12.37 -23.27
C LYS A 194 2.86 -11.11 -22.59
N TYR A 195 3.81 -10.44 -23.23
CA TYR A 195 4.39 -9.21 -22.72
C TYR A 195 3.33 -8.14 -22.49
N PHE A 196 2.53 -7.80 -23.50
CA PHE A 196 1.53 -6.75 -23.40
C PHE A 196 0.41 -7.10 -22.41
N ALA A 197 0.02 -8.39 -22.32
CA ALA A 197 -0.91 -8.85 -21.30
C ALA A 197 -0.39 -8.59 -19.89
N MET A 198 0.86 -8.96 -19.62
CA MET A 198 1.48 -8.78 -18.32
C MET A 198 1.73 -7.30 -18.00
N HIS A 199 2.12 -6.51 -18.99
CA HIS A 199 2.30 -5.07 -18.85
C HIS A 199 0.99 -4.39 -18.41
N ALA A 200 -0.12 -4.69 -19.08
CA ALA A 200 -1.44 -4.19 -18.67
C ALA A 200 -1.85 -4.66 -17.25
N ALA A 201 -1.53 -5.92 -16.89
CA ALA A 201 -1.82 -6.44 -15.57
C ALA A 201 -0.98 -5.76 -14.46
N LEU A 202 0.28 -5.40 -14.75
CA LEU A 202 1.12 -4.64 -13.81
C LEU A 202 0.54 -3.24 -13.52
N PHE A 203 0.06 -2.52 -14.54
CA PHE A 203 -0.64 -1.26 -14.32
C PHE A 203 -1.94 -1.44 -13.55
N ALA A 204 -2.70 -2.51 -13.85
CA ALA A 204 -3.89 -2.82 -13.07
C ALA A 204 -3.55 -3.07 -11.59
N LEU A 205 -2.45 -3.75 -11.29
CA LEU A 205 -1.98 -3.98 -9.94
C LEU A 205 -1.58 -2.66 -9.24
N LEU A 206 -0.91 -1.76 -9.95
CA LEU A 206 -0.56 -0.43 -9.43
C LEU A 206 -1.82 0.38 -9.10
N VAL A 207 -2.78 0.46 -10.01
CA VAL A 207 -4.06 1.16 -9.80
C VAL A 207 -4.79 0.56 -8.61
N HIS A 208 -4.89 -0.77 -8.55
CA HIS A 208 -5.57 -1.48 -7.46
C HIS A 208 -4.94 -1.19 -6.09
N SER A 209 -3.60 -1.25 -5.98
CA SER A 209 -2.90 -0.95 -4.73
C SER A 209 -3.11 0.51 -4.26
N GLN A 210 -3.17 1.44 -5.20
CA GLN A 210 -3.46 2.86 -4.92
C GLN A 210 -4.92 3.06 -4.49
N ASP A 211 -5.87 2.35 -5.10
CA ASP A 211 -7.28 2.36 -4.71
C ASP A 211 -7.47 1.86 -3.27
N LEU A 212 -6.82 0.76 -2.91
CA LEU A 212 -6.87 0.22 -1.54
C LEU A 212 -6.36 1.23 -0.51
N LEU A 213 -5.26 1.92 -0.81
CA LEU A 213 -4.71 2.93 0.10
C LEU A 213 -5.63 4.15 0.24
N VAL A 214 -6.17 4.67 -0.87
CA VAL A 214 -7.13 5.79 -0.82
C VAL A 214 -8.39 5.40 -0.05
N ALA A 215 -8.95 4.22 -0.33
CA ALA A 215 -10.12 3.71 0.38
C ALA A 215 -9.87 3.56 1.88
N LYS A 216 -8.69 3.09 2.28
CA LYS A 216 -8.31 2.94 3.68
C LYS A 216 -8.19 4.29 4.40
N ILE A 217 -7.63 5.31 3.72
CA ILE A 217 -7.59 6.67 4.27
C ILE A 217 -9.01 7.21 4.47
N ASP A 218 -9.88 7.08 3.46
CA ASP A 218 -11.23 7.67 3.47
C ASP A 218 -12.19 6.92 4.41
N GLN A 219 -12.11 5.60 4.47
CA GLN A 219 -13.07 4.76 5.18
C GLN A 219 -12.63 4.36 6.59
N GLN A 220 -11.33 4.42 6.90
CA GLN A 220 -10.82 3.97 8.19
C GLN A 220 -10.12 5.09 8.97
N TYR A 221 -9.11 5.74 8.37
CA TYR A 221 -8.24 6.66 9.12
C TYR A 221 -8.91 8.01 9.36
N LEU A 222 -9.51 8.63 8.35
CA LEU A 222 -10.20 9.91 8.51
C LEU A 222 -11.42 9.83 9.45
N PRO A 223 -12.29 8.79 9.39
CA PRO A 223 -13.37 8.63 10.36
C PRO A 223 -12.88 8.43 11.80
N LYS A 224 -11.84 7.58 12.00
CA LYS A 224 -11.24 7.39 13.33
C LYS A 224 -10.66 8.68 13.89
N LEU A 225 -9.96 9.45 13.05
CA LEU A 225 -9.42 10.74 13.45
C LEU A 225 -10.53 11.74 13.81
N SER A 226 -11.64 11.73 13.06
CA SER A 226 -12.80 12.56 13.37
C SER A 226 -13.42 12.22 14.74
N ALA A 227 -13.48 10.94 15.10
CA ALA A 227 -13.94 10.53 16.44
C ALA A 227 -12.99 11.06 17.53
N ILE A 228 -11.68 10.90 17.35
CA ILE A 228 -10.66 11.44 18.29
C ILE A 228 -10.80 12.95 18.46
N GLU A 229 -10.99 13.70 17.34
CA GLU A 229 -11.20 15.17 17.41
C GLU A 229 -12.46 15.54 18.18
N GLN A 230 -13.54 14.75 18.06
CA GLN A 230 -14.77 14.95 18.83
C GLN A 230 -14.54 14.69 20.31
N ASP A 231 -13.82 13.62 20.69
CA ASP A 231 -13.47 13.30 22.07
C ASP A 231 -12.62 14.41 22.71
N ILE A 232 -11.60 14.92 21.97
CA ILE A 232 -10.79 16.04 22.42
C ILE A 232 -11.66 17.28 22.66
N LYS A 233 -12.58 17.57 21.74
CA LYS A 233 -13.50 18.72 21.88
C LYS A 233 -14.40 18.58 23.09
N ALA A 234 -14.95 17.39 23.32
CA ALA A 234 -15.79 17.12 24.50
C ALA A 234 -14.99 17.26 25.81
N ALA A 235 -13.77 16.73 25.84
CA ALA A 235 -12.88 16.87 26.99
C ALA A 235 -12.53 18.34 27.29
N ARG A 236 -12.27 19.14 26.23
CA ARG A 236 -12.00 20.59 26.37
C ARG A 236 -13.18 21.36 26.93
N LEU A 237 -14.40 21.05 26.47
CA LEU A 237 -15.63 21.68 27.01
C LEU A 237 -15.79 21.36 28.49
N LYS A 238 -15.65 20.08 28.88
CA LYS A 238 -15.72 19.65 30.26
C LYS A 238 -14.65 20.32 31.15
N THR A 239 -13.41 20.40 30.67
CA THR A 239 -12.33 21.11 31.41
C THR A 239 -12.63 22.59 31.56
N ALA A 240 -13.18 23.26 30.56
CA ALA A 240 -13.55 24.66 30.63
C ALA A 240 -14.70 24.95 31.63
N GLU A 241 -15.66 24.03 31.72
CA GLU A 241 -16.75 24.09 32.73
C GLU A 241 -16.21 23.92 34.13
N LEU A 242 -15.36 22.91 34.35
CA LEU A 242 -14.74 22.64 35.66
C LEU A 242 -13.86 23.80 36.13
N LEU A 243 -13.09 24.46 35.23
CA LEU A 243 -12.28 25.61 35.54
C LEU A 243 -13.11 26.82 36.03
N LYS A 244 -14.34 26.96 35.54
CA LYS A 244 -15.25 28.06 35.98
C LYS A 244 -15.79 27.82 37.39
N ALA A 245 -15.96 26.54 37.76
CA ALA A 245 -16.55 26.14 39.05
C ALA A 245 -15.52 25.92 40.15
N GLU A 246 -14.24 25.72 39.79
CA GLU A 246 -13.19 25.30 40.74
C GLU A 246 -12.58 26.50 41.46
N ASN A 247 -12.53 26.41 42.80
CA ASN A 247 -11.98 27.45 43.68
C ASN A 247 -10.64 27.09 44.32
N ARG A 248 -10.24 25.80 44.27
CA ARG A 248 -8.99 25.32 44.86
C ARG A 248 -7.84 25.45 43.87
N GLU A 249 -6.75 26.08 44.30
CA GLU A 249 -5.59 26.41 43.48
C GLU A 249 -4.86 25.15 42.93
N ASP A 250 -4.82 24.06 43.72
CA ASP A 250 -4.21 22.80 43.33
C ASP A 250 -4.99 22.16 42.14
N GLN A 251 -6.31 22.20 42.24
CA GLN A 251 -7.18 21.66 41.18
C GLN A 251 -7.23 22.58 39.94
N LYS A 252 -7.19 23.88 40.11
CA LYS A 252 -7.04 24.83 38.98
C LYS A 252 -5.79 24.53 38.16
N ARG A 253 -4.64 24.38 38.83
CA ARG A 253 -3.38 24.03 38.15
C ARG A 253 -3.47 22.74 37.36
N ALA A 254 -4.10 21.70 37.94
CA ALA A 254 -4.31 20.42 37.25
C ALA A 254 -5.23 20.58 36.02
N LEU A 255 -6.30 21.35 36.13
CA LEU A 255 -7.23 21.63 35.03
C LEU A 255 -6.59 22.48 33.94
N GLU A 256 -5.72 23.44 34.30
CA GLU A 256 -4.94 24.22 33.35
C GLU A 256 -3.94 23.34 32.57
N ALA A 257 -3.23 22.45 33.25
CA ALA A 257 -2.37 21.46 32.61
C ALA A 257 -3.14 20.53 31.66
N ASN A 258 -4.35 20.11 32.06
CA ASN A 258 -5.24 19.33 31.19
C ASN A 258 -5.68 20.12 29.94
N ARG A 259 -6.03 21.41 30.12
CA ARG A 259 -6.39 22.29 29.01
C ARG A 259 -5.25 22.45 28.02
N ASP A 260 -4.03 22.64 28.49
CA ASP A 260 -2.85 22.79 27.64
C ASP A 260 -2.51 21.49 26.91
N SER A 261 -2.62 20.34 27.58
CA SER A 261 -2.48 19.01 26.96
C SER A 261 -3.55 18.76 25.87
N GLN A 262 -4.80 19.13 26.16
CA GLN A 262 -5.90 19.00 25.20
C GLN A 262 -5.73 19.93 23.98
N ARG A 263 -5.16 21.14 24.18
CA ARG A 263 -4.83 22.03 23.06
C ARG A 263 -3.75 21.41 22.17
N LEU A 264 -2.68 20.88 22.76
CA LEU A 264 -1.64 20.18 22.03
C LEU A 264 -2.19 18.98 21.26
N ALA A 265 -3.09 18.20 21.86
CA ALA A 265 -3.75 17.08 21.21
C ALA A 265 -4.63 17.52 20.01
N ASP A 266 -5.38 18.63 20.15
CA ASP A 266 -6.18 19.22 19.06
C ASP A 266 -5.30 19.68 17.88
N ASP A 267 -4.20 20.39 18.19
CA ASP A 267 -3.25 20.84 17.17
C ASP A 267 -2.57 19.67 16.46
N ALA A 268 -2.20 18.62 17.20
CA ALA A 268 -1.64 17.38 16.64
C ALA A 268 -2.66 16.66 15.75
N ALA A 269 -3.92 16.54 16.17
CA ALA A 269 -4.98 15.89 15.38
C ALA A 269 -5.23 16.65 14.06
N ARG A 270 -5.27 17.98 14.09
CA ARG A 270 -5.40 18.81 12.89
C ARG A 270 -4.19 18.66 11.95
N GLY A 271 -2.99 18.67 12.49
CA GLY A 271 -1.76 18.39 11.73
C GLY A 271 -1.79 17.03 11.05
N TYR A 272 -2.23 16.01 11.80
CA TYR A 272 -2.36 14.65 11.28
C TYR A 272 -3.43 14.54 10.19
N ARG A 273 -4.57 15.20 10.33
CA ARG A 273 -5.60 15.30 9.29
C ARG A 273 -5.04 15.90 8.00
N LYS A 274 -4.32 17.01 8.11
CA LYS A 274 -3.68 17.66 6.96
C LYS A 274 -2.71 16.69 6.26
N TYR A 275 -1.90 15.98 7.03
CA TYR A 275 -1.00 14.95 6.52
C TYR A 275 -1.74 13.85 5.75
N LEU A 276 -2.80 13.25 6.35
CA LEU A 276 -3.59 12.20 5.68
C LEU A 276 -4.21 12.69 4.36
N LEU A 277 -4.80 13.87 4.35
CA LEU A 277 -5.39 14.46 3.15
C LEU A 277 -4.34 14.75 2.07
N GLN A 278 -3.16 15.21 2.45
CA GLN A 278 -2.05 15.44 1.53
C GLN A 278 -1.55 14.12 0.92
N GLN A 279 -1.36 13.08 1.72
CA GLN A 279 -0.96 11.76 1.22
C GLN A 279 -2.04 11.17 0.30
N ARG A 280 -3.31 11.28 0.69
CA ARG A 280 -4.44 10.86 -0.14
C ARG A 280 -4.41 11.52 -1.52
N GLU A 281 -4.20 12.84 -1.57
CA GLU A 281 -4.17 13.59 -2.83
C GLU A 281 -2.97 13.18 -3.69
N GLN A 282 -1.79 12.98 -3.09
CA GLN A 282 -0.61 12.49 -3.82
C GLN A 282 -0.85 11.12 -4.44
N VAL A 283 -1.43 10.18 -3.67
CA VAL A 283 -1.75 8.83 -4.17
C VAL A 283 -2.86 8.89 -5.23
N ALA A 284 -3.88 9.73 -5.05
CA ALA A 284 -4.95 9.91 -6.04
C ALA A 284 -4.41 10.50 -7.36
N ASN A 285 -3.44 11.40 -7.29
CA ASN A 285 -2.77 11.94 -8.48
C ASN A 285 -1.94 10.87 -9.20
N ALA A 286 -1.17 10.08 -8.46
CA ALA A 286 -0.41 8.94 -9.01
C ALA A 286 -1.36 7.91 -9.64
N ARG A 287 -2.50 7.63 -8.99
CA ARG A 287 -3.54 6.75 -9.50
C ARG A 287 -4.14 7.24 -10.84
N ARG A 288 -4.41 8.55 -10.96
CA ARG A 288 -4.93 9.10 -12.23
C ARG A 288 -3.98 8.84 -13.40
N ARG A 289 -2.66 9.01 -13.17
CA ARG A 289 -1.62 8.70 -14.16
C ARG A 289 -1.59 7.21 -14.48
N ALA A 290 -1.49 6.35 -13.46
CA ALA A 290 -1.47 4.90 -13.64
C ALA A 290 -2.74 4.37 -14.34
N THR A 291 -3.90 4.98 -14.11
CA THR A 291 -5.15 4.64 -14.81
C THR A 291 -5.11 5.03 -16.28
N HIS A 292 -4.49 6.16 -16.60
CA HIS A 292 -4.27 6.56 -18.00
C HIS A 292 -3.36 5.58 -18.73
N ASP A 293 -2.23 5.24 -18.12
CA ASP A 293 -1.25 4.31 -18.65
C ASP A 293 -1.84 2.89 -18.79
N LEU A 294 -2.68 2.46 -17.83
CA LEU A 294 -3.43 1.22 -17.91
C LEU A 294 -4.34 1.18 -19.15
N ARG A 295 -5.06 2.28 -19.45
CA ARG A 295 -5.93 2.33 -20.64
C ARG A 295 -5.12 2.17 -21.92
N ILE A 296 -3.93 2.78 -22.00
CA ILE A 296 -3.03 2.65 -23.14
C ILE A 296 -2.54 1.20 -23.25
N ALA A 297 -2.08 0.61 -22.13
CA ALA A 297 -1.60 -0.76 -22.08
C ALA A 297 -2.69 -1.77 -22.48
N ASP A 298 -3.92 -1.58 -22.02
CA ASP A 298 -5.07 -2.41 -22.39
C ASP A 298 -5.37 -2.32 -23.90
N ASN A 299 -5.39 -1.11 -24.46
CA ASN A 299 -5.62 -0.91 -25.90
C ASN A 299 -4.50 -1.56 -26.74
N THR A 300 -3.26 -1.43 -26.31
CA THR A 300 -2.11 -2.07 -26.98
C THR A 300 -2.24 -3.58 -26.92
N PHE A 301 -2.60 -4.16 -25.78
CA PHE A 301 -2.83 -5.60 -25.64
C PHE A 301 -3.95 -6.08 -26.56
N GLU A 302 -5.08 -5.37 -26.62
CA GLU A 302 -6.19 -5.71 -27.52
C GLU A 302 -5.78 -5.73 -29.00
N THR A 303 -4.97 -4.76 -29.41
CA THR A 303 -4.43 -4.69 -30.77
C THR A 303 -3.54 -5.91 -31.09
N VAL A 304 -2.65 -6.26 -30.17
CA VAL A 304 -1.76 -7.42 -30.34
C VAL A 304 -2.54 -8.74 -30.29
N GLU A 305 -3.54 -8.84 -29.43
CA GLU A 305 -4.42 -10.02 -29.34
C GLU A 305 -5.20 -10.25 -30.63
N ALA A 306 -5.83 -9.19 -31.18
CA ALA A 306 -6.55 -9.26 -32.44
C ALA A 306 -5.65 -9.74 -33.56
N SER A 307 -4.44 -9.26 -33.58
CA SER A 307 -3.45 -9.62 -34.58
C SER A 307 -2.90 -11.04 -34.42
N TYR A 308 -2.74 -11.50 -33.19
CA TYR A 308 -2.40 -12.90 -32.90
C TYR A 308 -3.50 -13.85 -33.37
N GLN A 309 -4.78 -13.49 -33.12
CA GLN A 309 -5.93 -14.26 -33.58
C GLN A 309 -6.01 -14.28 -35.11
N LEU A 310 -5.77 -13.15 -35.77
CA LEU A 310 -5.73 -13.09 -37.24
C LEU A 310 -4.62 -14.00 -37.82
N ARG A 311 -3.42 -13.98 -37.23
CA ARG A 311 -2.33 -14.86 -37.67
C ARG A 311 -2.63 -16.33 -37.48
N ASN A 312 -3.31 -16.71 -36.41
CA ASN A 312 -3.75 -18.08 -36.20
C ASN A 312 -4.80 -18.48 -37.24
N LEU A 313 -5.79 -17.62 -37.50
CA LEU A 313 -6.75 -17.80 -38.57
C LEU A 313 -6.08 -18.00 -39.94
N MET A 314 -5.03 -17.20 -40.21
CA MET A 314 -4.25 -17.35 -41.43
C MET A 314 -3.49 -18.66 -41.52
N LYS A 315 -3.00 -19.21 -40.38
CA LYS A 315 -2.33 -20.51 -40.34
C LYS A 315 -3.28 -21.67 -40.52
N ASP A 316 -4.50 -21.54 -39.97
CA ASP A 316 -5.48 -22.64 -39.94
C ASP A 316 -6.27 -22.75 -41.26
N SER A 317 -6.20 -21.73 -42.11
CA SER A 317 -6.95 -21.67 -43.38
C SER A 317 -6.04 -21.70 -44.59
N ALA A 318 -5.62 -22.89 -44.98
CA ALA A 318 -4.78 -23.09 -46.18
C ALA A 318 -5.42 -22.54 -47.49
N ALA A 319 -6.75 -22.53 -47.61
CA ALA A 319 -7.47 -21.98 -48.75
C ALA A 319 -7.57 -20.46 -48.74
N SER A 320 -7.54 -19.81 -47.56
CA SER A 320 -7.53 -18.35 -47.43
C SER A 320 -6.14 -17.75 -47.54
N PHE A 321 -5.10 -18.58 -47.41
CA PHE A 321 -3.72 -18.13 -47.36
C PHE A 321 -3.26 -17.46 -48.70
N GLU A 322 -3.67 -18.00 -49.85
CA GLU A 322 -3.36 -17.40 -51.15
C GLU A 322 -4.10 -16.07 -51.39
N ALA A 323 -5.32 -15.95 -50.91
CA ALA A 323 -6.08 -14.69 -51.01
C ALA A 323 -5.56 -13.63 -50.04
N LEU A 324 -5.10 -14.04 -48.88
CA LEU A 324 -4.52 -13.17 -47.84
C LEU A 324 -3.05 -12.81 -48.08
N GLN A 325 -2.28 -13.63 -48.86
CA GLN A 325 -0.96 -13.25 -49.34
C GLN A 325 -1.01 -12.07 -50.32
N LYS A 326 -2.15 -11.82 -50.99
CA LYS A 326 -2.37 -10.66 -51.85
C LYS A 326 -2.86 -9.41 -51.12
N LEU A 327 -3.30 -9.56 -49.89
CA LEU A 327 -3.49 -8.44 -48.96
C LEU A 327 -2.13 -8.21 -48.33
N GLU A 328 -1.50 -7.09 -48.66
CA GLU A 328 -0.35 -6.59 -47.93
C GLU A 328 -0.71 -6.71 -46.46
N ALA A 329 -0.02 -7.60 -45.71
CA ALA A 329 -0.26 -7.78 -44.31
C ALA A 329 -0.13 -6.39 -43.66
N PRO A 330 -1.25 -5.78 -43.26
CA PRO A 330 -1.10 -4.47 -42.68
C PRO A 330 -0.36 -4.67 -41.38
N THR A 331 0.94 -4.31 -41.41
CA THR A 331 1.38 -3.55 -40.27
C THR A 331 1.89 -4.27 -39.05
N PHE A 332 2.01 -5.62 -39.01
CA PHE A 332 2.79 -6.21 -37.89
C PHE A 332 4.27 -5.92 -38.04
N ASP A 333 4.78 -6.09 -39.24
CA ASP A 333 6.11 -5.58 -39.64
C ASP A 333 6.21 -4.06 -39.43
N GLN A 334 5.12 -3.31 -39.59
CA GLN A 334 5.10 -1.86 -39.34
C GLN A 334 5.03 -1.50 -37.85
N ILE A 335 4.36 -2.29 -36.98
CA ILE A 335 4.38 -2.04 -35.53
C ILE A 335 5.78 -2.32 -34.98
N PHE A 336 6.45 -3.37 -35.44
CA PHE A 336 7.79 -3.71 -34.95
C PHE A 336 8.91 -3.11 -35.82
N LYS A 337 8.65 -2.74 -37.10
CA LYS A 337 9.54 -1.97 -37.97
C LYS A 337 9.24 -0.48 -38.00
N ASN A 338 8.10 -0.04 -37.48
CA ASN A 338 7.81 1.36 -37.25
C ASN A 338 8.61 1.83 -36.04
N GLU A 339 9.76 2.44 -36.29
CA GLU A 339 10.61 3.03 -35.27
C GLU A 339 9.86 4.04 -34.38
N GLU A 340 8.80 4.70 -34.89
CA GLU A 340 7.99 5.64 -34.11
C GLU A 340 7.11 4.93 -33.08
N LEU A 341 6.45 3.82 -33.44
CA LEU A 341 5.68 3.00 -32.47
C LEU A 341 6.59 2.30 -31.46
N ARG A 342 7.75 1.87 -31.89
CA ARG A 342 8.77 1.31 -31.01
C ARG A 342 9.34 2.38 -30.08
N ARG A 343 9.62 3.58 -30.59
CA ARG A 343 10.02 4.75 -29.78
C ARG A 343 8.92 5.20 -28.86
N GLU A 344 7.65 5.19 -29.30
CA GLU A 344 6.52 5.56 -28.45
C GLU A 344 6.32 4.54 -27.33
N PHE A 345 6.49 3.26 -27.61
CA PHE A 345 6.48 2.20 -26.60
C PHE A 345 7.66 2.32 -25.63
N GLU A 346 8.87 2.58 -26.14
CA GLU A 346 10.05 2.89 -25.31
C GLU A 346 9.86 4.20 -24.54
N ASN A 347 9.20 5.20 -25.13
CA ASN A 347 8.87 6.46 -24.46
C ASN A 347 7.80 6.28 -23.39
N LEU A 348 6.79 5.41 -23.58
CA LEU A 348 5.82 5.05 -22.57
C LEU A 348 6.50 4.31 -21.40
N THR A 349 7.37 3.36 -21.71
CA THR A 349 8.17 2.66 -20.67
C THR A 349 9.08 3.65 -19.93
N ARG A 350 9.71 4.61 -20.64
CA ARG A 350 10.54 5.65 -20.01
C ARG A 350 9.75 6.71 -19.25
N LYS A 351 8.54 7.09 -19.72
CA LYS A 351 7.65 8.01 -18.99
C LYS A 351 7.13 7.40 -17.69
N LEU A 352 7.03 6.07 -17.65
CA LEU A 352 6.71 5.31 -16.43
C LEU A 352 7.92 5.20 -15.50
N ASP A 353 9.14 5.32 -16.04
CA ASP A 353 10.41 5.28 -15.31
C ASP A 353 10.84 6.65 -14.78
N ALA A 354 10.32 7.75 -15.33
CA ALA A 354 10.69 9.08 -14.91
C ALA A 354 10.05 9.43 -13.56
N PRO A 355 10.86 9.76 -12.53
CA PRO A 355 10.30 10.34 -11.32
C PRO A 355 9.56 11.62 -11.70
N SER A 356 8.31 11.72 -11.26
CA SER A 356 7.53 12.95 -11.44
C SER A 356 8.21 14.08 -10.69
N SER A 357 8.77 15.02 -11.44
CA SER A 357 9.19 16.33 -10.94
C SER A 357 8.00 17.11 -10.41
#